data_5179cba3783e0657bf67239268a9c2d2
#
_entry.id   5179cba3783e0657bf67239268a9c2d2
#
_cell.length_a   1.000
_cell.length_b   1.000
_cell.length_c   1.000
_cell.angle_alpha   90.00
_cell.angle_beta   90.00
_cell.angle_gamma   90.00
#
_symmetry.space_group_name_H-M   'P 1'
#
loop_
_entity.id
_entity.type
_entity.pdbx_description
1 polymer ?
#
loop_
_entity_poly.entity_id
_entity_poly.type
_entity_poly.pdbx_seq_one_letter_code
_entity_poly.pdbx_strand_id
1 'polypeptide(L)'
;MKKNISIYFTILIIMFNFSCGQEPSDKNEIIVTDELNYEMELVFENEGIIWGLEFLNDNSILATLKSGSIIHFKDGVKKELKGVPEIYLRGQGGLLDIAIHPNFEENKLIYLSYASEDIEGKGGNTTISRAILNGDTLEELEVLYKGTPDSRKGQHFGGRMVFDNENYLFFSIGDRGNRNVNPQDITIDGGKIYRIKDDGTIPKDNPFYNDGNAKKAIYSYGHRNPQGMFKHPVSGKIWTNEHGPRGGDEINIIEKGKN
;
A
#
# COMPACT_ATOMS: atom_id res chain seq x y z
N MET A 1 -82.23 -15.92 16.23
CA MET A 1 -81.08 -15.50 16.98
C MET A 1 -79.85 -16.32 16.56
N LYS A 2 -79.04 -15.80 15.69
CA LYS A 2 -77.79 -16.47 15.25
C LYS A 2 -76.63 -15.87 16.03
N LYS A 3 -75.94 -16.69 16.81
CA LYS A 3 -74.70 -16.31 17.53
C LYS A 3 -73.49 -16.43 16.56
N ASN A 4 -72.81 -15.32 16.28
CA ASN A 4 -71.54 -15.31 15.58
C ASN A 4 -70.44 -15.63 16.58
N ILE A 5 -69.69 -16.71 16.35
CA ILE A 5 -68.48 -17.04 17.07
C ILE A 5 -67.30 -16.48 16.24
N SER A 6 -66.64 -15.46 16.82
CA SER A 6 -65.43 -14.89 16.25
C SER A 6 -64.22 -15.69 16.75
N ILE A 7 -63.51 -16.34 15.85
CA ILE A 7 -62.27 -17.08 16.16
C ILE A 7 -61.08 -16.11 15.92
N TYR A 8 -60.43 -15.69 17.00
CA TYR A 8 -59.16 -14.96 16.89
C TYR A 8 -58.00 -15.95 16.65
N PHE A 9 -57.41 -15.88 15.47
CA PHE A 9 -56.20 -16.60 15.15
C PHE A 9 -55.00 -15.76 15.63
N THR A 10 -54.39 -16.15 16.75
CA THR A 10 -53.15 -15.55 17.22
C THR A 10 -52.01 -16.20 16.47
N ILE A 11 -51.42 -15.46 15.51
CA ILE A 11 -50.19 -15.87 14.82
C ILE A 11 -49.04 -15.59 15.74
N LEU A 12 -48.45 -16.64 16.31
CA LEU A 12 -47.19 -16.57 17.07
C LEU A 12 -46.04 -16.56 16.06
N ILE A 13 -45.46 -15.36 15.79
CA ILE A 13 -44.25 -15.23 14.99
C ILE A 13 -43.05 -15.60 15.87
N ILE A 14 -42.53 -16.81 15.69
CA ILE A 14 -41.25 -17.22 16.26
C ILE A 14 -40.16 -16.66 15.37
N MET A 15 -39.54 -15.56 15.80
CA MET A 15 -38.30 -15.06 15.19
C MET A 15 -37.16 -16.02 15.54
N PHE A 16 -36.80 -16.89 14.61
CA PHE A 16 -35.51 -17.57 14.66
C PHE A 16 -34.40 -16.54 14.33
N ASN A 17 -33.72 -16.07 15.36
CA ASN A 17 -32.44 -15.43 15.17
C ASN A 17 -31.44 -16.49 14.70
N PHE A 18 -31.24 -16.62 13.39
CA PHE A 18 -30.06 -17.27 12.86
C PHE A 18 -28.88 -16.34 13.11
N SER A 19 -28.21 -16.53 14.24
CA SER A 19 -26.84 -16.09 14.42
C SER A 19 -26.00 -16.92 13.45
N CYS A 20 -25.63 -16.35 12.34
CA CYS A 20 -24.63 -16.92 11.46
C CYS A 20 -23.26 -16.76 12.16
N GLY A 21 -22.99 -17.63 13.11
CA GLY A 21 -21.66 -17.88 13.58
C GLY A 21 -20.92 -18.59 12.44
N GLN A 22 -20.10 -17.90 11.69
CA GLN A 22 -19.10 -18.53 10.87
C GLN A 22 -18.12 -19.20 11.83
N GLU A 23 -18.20 -20.51 11.95
CA GLU A 23 -17.08 -21.30 12.48
C GLU A 23 -15.88 -21.05 11.55
N PRO A 24 -14.66 -20.83 12.08
CA PRO A 24 -13.47 -20.78 11.26
C PRO A 24 -13.37 -22.12 10.51
N SER A 25 -13.48 -22.08 9.19
CA SER A 25 -13.32 -23.27 8.37
C SER A 25 -11.84 -23.67 8.38
N ASP A 26 -11.52 -24.63 9.23
CA ASP A 26 -10.23 -25.32 9.31
C ASP A 26 -10.05 -26.28 8.11
N LYS A 27 -10.53 -25.90 6.95
CA LYS A 27 -10.41 -26.71 5.72
C LYS A 27 -9.72 -25.88 4.66
N ASN A 28 -8.52 -26.30 4.30
CA ASN A 28 -7.87 -25.88 3.09
C ASN A 28 -8.84 -26.07 1.91
N GLU A 29 -9.22 -24.98 1.27
CA GLU A 29 -10.11 -25.02 0.12
C GLU A 29 -9.27 -25.27 -1.13
N ILE A 30 -9.49 -26.41 -1.79
CA ILE A 30 -8.85 -26.71 -3.07
C ILE A 30 -9.64 -26.01 -4.17
N ILE A 31 -9.00 -25.04 -4.81
CA ILE A 31 -9.56 -24.33 -5.95
C ILE A 31 -9.05 -24.98 -7.23
N VAL A 32 -10.00 -25.51 -8.01
CA VAL A 32 -9.73 -26.15 -9.28
C VAL A 32 -10.01 -25.17 -10.41
N THR A 33 -8.99 -24.92 -11.25
CA THR A 33 -9.11 -24.15 -12.48
C THR A 33 -8.81 -25.04 -13.69
N ASP A 34 -9.03 -24.54 -14.91
CA ASP A 34 -8.73 -25.28 -16.13
C ASP A 34 -7.22 -25.51 -16.33
N GLU A 35 -6.37 -24.71 -15.70
CA GLU A 35 -4.90 -24.73 -15.87
C GLU A 35 -4.14 -25.21 -14.65
N LEU A 36 -4.61 -24.85 -13.43
CA LEU A 36 -3.91 -25.14 -12.17
C LEU A 36 -4.89 -25.53 -11.07
N ASN A 37 -4.47 -26.48 -10.24
CA ASN A 37 -5.09 -26.73 -8.95
C ASN A 37 -4.22 -26.08 -7.88
N TYR A 38 -4.81 -25.31 -6.97
CA TYR A 38 -4.10 -24.70 -5.86
C TYR A 38 -4.90 -24.82 -4.57
N GLU A 39 -4.17 -24.80 -3.49
CA GLU A 39 -4.69 -24.85 -2.14
C GLU A 39 -4.35 -23.54 -1.43
N MET A 40 -5.29 -23.01 -0.67
CA MET A 40 -5.05 -21.84 0.17
C MET A 40 -4.64 -22.30 1.57
N GLU A 41 -3.53 -21.78 2.04
CA GLU A 41 -3.02 -22.01 3.37
C GLU A 41 -3.02 -20.71 4.18
N LEU A 42 -3.53 -20.77 5.42
CA LEU A 42 -3.44 -19.66 6.35
C LEU A 42 -2.01 -19.62 6.95
N VAL A 43 -1.23 -18.62 6.56
CA VAL A 43 0.16 -18.45 7.01
C VAL A 43 0.21 -17.86 8.42
N PHE A 44 -0.48 -16.75 8.66
CA PHE A 44 -0.66 -16.16 9.99
C PHE A 44 -1.84 -15.19 10.00
N GLU A 45 -2.43 -15.00 11.18
CA GLU A 45 -3.45 -13.98 11.43
C GLU A 45 -2.87 -12.78 12.16
N ASN A 46 -3.41 -11.61 11.92
CA ASN A 46 -3.10 -10.41 12.68
C ASN A 46 -4.31 -9.50 12.84
N GLU A 47 -4.38 -8.79 13.97
CA GLU A 47 -5.38 -7.76 14.19
C GLU A 47 -4.98 -6.48 13.45
N GLY A 48 -5.86 -6.00 12.58
CA GLY A 48 -5.64 -4.80 11.81
C GLY A 48 -5.38 -5.05 10.33
N ILE A 49 -5.12 -3.96 9.60
CA ILE A 49 -4.96 -3.99 8.15
C ILE A 49 -3.49 -4.24 7.83
N ILE A 50 -3.19 -5.42 7.29
CA ILE A 50 -1.91 -5.67 6.62
C ILE A 50 -1.95 -4.91 5.30
N TRP A 51 -1.03 -3.95 5.11
CA TRP A 51 -1.03 -3.12 3.92
C TRP A 51 -0.05 -3.61 2.86
N GLY A 52 1.16 -3.94 3.26
CA GLY A 52 2.22 -4.46 2.41
C GLY A 52 2.89 -5.67 3.04
N LEU A 53 3.49 -6.51 2.23
CA LEU A 53 4.33 -7.61 2.69
C LEU A 53 5.48 -7.86 1.72
N GLU A 54 6.57 -8.36 2.26
CA GLU A 54 7.80 -8.69 1.54
C GLU A 54 8.35 -10.02 2.03
N PHE A 55 8.87 -10.84 1.13
CA PHE A 55 9.51 -12.11 1.47
C PHE A 55 11.02 -11.94 1.53
N LEU A 56 11.63 -12.39 2.62
CA LEU A 56 13.07 -12.49 2.72
C LEU A 56 13.57 -13.81 2.11
N ASN A 57 14.85 -13.88 1.76
CA ASN A 57 15.44 -15.07 1.11
C ASN A 57 15.39 -16.34 1.98
N ASP A 58 15.21 -16.18 3.27
CA ASP A 58 15.03 -17.29 4.23
C ASP A 58 13.56 -17.72 4.36
N ASN A 59 12.68 -17.26 3.46
CA ASN A 59 11.24 -17.46 3.45
C ASN A 59 10.48 -16.85 4.63
N SER A 60 11.13 -16.02 5.43
CA SER A 60 10.41 -15.21 6.42
C SER A 60 9.68 -14.05 5.73
N ILE A 61 8.68 -13.51 6.41
CA ILE A 61 7.80 -12.47 5.88
C ILE A 61 7.90 -11.21 6.75
N LEU A 62 8.11 -10.07 6.11
CA LEU A 62 7.90 -8.76 6.71
C LEU A 62 6.51 -8.25 6.28
N ALA A 63 5.66 -7.91 7.23
CA ALA A 63 4.32 -7.39 6.95
C ALA A 63 4.10 -6.07 7.67
N THR A 64 3.73 -5.02 6.92
CA THR A 64 3.38 -3.72 7.48
C THR A 64 1.92 -3.71 7.91
N LEU A 65 1.68 -3.21 9.11
CA LEU A 65 0.33 -2.90 9.59
C LEU A 65 0.07 -1.41 9.41
N LYS A 66 -1.03 -1.07 8.80
CA LYS A 66 -1.43 0.33 8.59
C LYS A 66 -1.35 1.17 9.87
N SER A 67 -1.55 0.56 11.03
CA SER A 67 -1.47 1.22 12.35
C SER A 67 -0.08 1.71 12.73
N GLY A 68 0.99 1.25 12.06
CA GLY A 68 2.36 1.70 12.31
C GLY A 68 3.30 0.62 12.84
N SER A 69 2.90 -0.67 12.83
CA SER A 69 3.78 -1.78 13.21
C SER A 69 4.28 -2.54 11.99
N ILE A 70 5.43 -3.19 12.12
CA ILE A 70 5.94 -4.16 11.15
C ILE A 70 6.10 -5.50 11.87
N ILE A 71 5.49 -6.53 11.32
CA ILE A 71 5.60 -7.91 11.82
C ILE A 71 6.64 -8.65 11.00
N HIS A 72 7.61 -9.23 11.66
CA HIS A 72 8.50 -10.25 11.12
C HIS A 72 7.95 -11.62 11.51
N PHE A 73 7.48 -12.37 10.52
CA PHE A 73 6.98 -13.73 10.69
C PHE A 73 8.00 -14.74 10.18
N LYS A 74 8.47 -15.60 11.06
CA LYS A 74 9.44 -16.65 10.74
C LYS A 74 9.19 -17.90 11.58
N ASP A 75 9.18 -19.08 10.95
CA ASP A 75 9.05 -20.39 11.62
C ASP A 75 7.87 -20.46 12.61
N GLY A 76 6.71 -19.91 12.20
CA GLY A 76 5.51 -19.86 13.05
C GLY A 76 5.52 -18.80 14.15
N VAL A 77 6.58 -17.99 14.26
CA VAL A 77 6.73 -16.97 15.30
C VAL A 77 6.57 -15.59 14.71
N LYS A 78 5.69 -14.76 15.31
CA LYS A 78 5.55 -13.33 15.01
C LYS A 78 6.39 -12.50 15.97
N LYS A 79 7.16 -11.55 15.43
CA LYS A 79 7.86 -10.53 16.20
C LYS A 79 7.56 -9.16 15.61
N GLU A 80 7.37 -8.16 16.46
CA GLU A 80 7.23 -6.79 16.02
C GLU A 80 8.59 -6.12 15.93
N LEU A 81 8.89 -5.44 14.82
CA LEU A 81 10.12 -4.70 14.64
C LEU A 81 10.12 -3.42 15.47
N LYS A 82 11.29 -3.05 15.95
CA LYS A 82 11.57 -1.77 16.63
C LYS A 82 12.12 -0.75 15.63
N GLY A 83 12.06 0.53 16.00
CA GLY A 83 12.63 1.62 15.18
C GLY A 83 11.75 2.03 13.99
N VAL A 84 10.47 1.63 13.98
CA VAL A 84 9.51 2.08 12.98
C VAL A 84 9.29 3.59 13.10
N PRO A 85 9.20 4.35 11.98
CA PRO A 85 8.99 5.79 12.02
C PRO A 85 7.62 6.18 12.63
N GLU A 86 7.51 7.43 13.09
CA GLU A 86 6.23 8.00 13.50
C GLU A 86 5.28 8.14 12.31
N ILE A 87 4.02 7.74 12.50
CA ILE A 87 3.04 7.60 11.44
C ILE A 87 1.87 8.59 11.62
N TYR A 88 1.55 9.33 10.56
CA TYR A 88 0.30 10.09 10.46
C TYR A 88 -0.86 9.16 10.12
N LEU A 89 -1.56 8.69 11.15
CA LEU A 89 -2.69 7.76 11.02
C LEU A 89 -4.00 8.50 10.79
N ARG A 90 -4.42 8.62 9.52
CA ARG A 90 -5.69 9.27 9.16
C ARG A 90 -6.31 8.68 7.90
N GLY A 91 -7.54 8.17 8.00
CA GLY A 91 -8.27 7.60 6.86
C GLY A 91 -7.50 6.43 6.22
N GLN A 92 -7.06 6.57 4.96
CA GLN A 92 -6.24 5.58 4.26
C GLN A 92 -4.73 5.71 4.60
N GLY A 93 -4.30 6.82 5.20
CA GLY A 93 -2.91 7.01 5.61
C GLY A 93 -2.54 6.17 6.83
N GLY A 94 -1.27 5.87 6.95
CA GLY A 94 -0.68 5.04 7.97
C GLY A 94 0.69 4.54 7.50
N LEU A 95 1.18 3.44 8.04
CA LEU A 95 2.27 2.69 7.46
C LEU A 95 1.72 1.91 6.26
N LEU A 96 2.38 2.05 5.11
CA LEU A 96 1.88 1.54 3.85
C LEU A 96 2.75 0.36 3.40
N ASP A 97 3.63 0.58 2.45
CA ASP A 97 4.42 -0.48 1.84
C ASP A 97 5.78 -0.71 2.49
N ILE A 98 6.32 -1.88 2.25
CA ILE A 98 7.69 -2.26 2.56
C ILE A 98 8.30 -2.91 1.31
N ALA A 99 9.54 -2.58 1.00
CA ALA A 99 10.32 -3.21 -0.05
C ALA A 99 11.74 -3.46 0.44
N ILE A 100 12.35 -4.55 -0.01
CA ILE A 100 13.77 -4.83 0.25
C ILE A 100 14.62 -4.33 -0.92
N HIS A 101 15.84 -3.90 -0.62
CA HIS A 101 16.81 -3.57 -1.66
C HIS A 101 17.15 -4.81 -2.49
N PRO A 102 17.38 -4.72 -3.82
CA PRO A 102 17.77 -5.87 -4.65
C PRO A 102 19.01 -6.62 -4.13
N ASN A 103 19.94 -5.92 -3.46
CA ASN A 103 21.12 -6.50 -2.79
C ASN A 103 20.94 -6.62 -1.28
N PHE A 104 19.73 -6.95 -0.81
CA PHE A 104 19.39 -6.99 0.62
C PHE A 104 20.31 -7.91 1.44
N GLU A 105 20.76 -9.02 0.87
CA GLU A 105 21.66 -9.94 1.58
C GLU A 105 22.99 -9.30 1.98
N GLU A 106 23.45 -8.33 1.22
CA GLU A 106 24.71 -7.63 1.45
C GLU A 106 24.53 -6.40 2.35
N ASN A 107 23.47 -5.60 2.07
CA ASN A 107 23.33 -4.28 2.67
C ASN A 107 22.23 -4.17 3.74
N LYS A 108 21.34 -5.19 3.84
CA LYS A 108 20.21 -5.24 4.78
C LYS A 108 19.27 -4.03 4.70
N LEU A 109 19.27 -3.30 3.57
CA LEU A 109 18.43 -2.13 3.38
C LEU A 109 16.99 -2.54 3.10
N ILE A 110 16.08 -1.95 3.85
CA ILE A 110 14.64 -1.97 3.58
C ILE A 110 14.15 -0.55 3.33
N TYR A 111 13.05 -0.46 2.61
CA TYR A 111 12.39 0.79 2.28
C TYR A 111 10.97 0.76 2.81
N LEU A 112 10.53 1.88 3.36
CA LEU A 112 9.21 2.05 3.91
C LEU A 112 8.52 3.22 3.22
N SER A 113 7.26 3.03 2.85
CA SER A 113 6.37 4.14 2.53
C SER A 113 5.32 4.29 3.63
N TYR A 114 5.07 5.52 4.02
CA TYR A 114 4.12 5.81 5.09
C TYR A 114 3.59 7.24 4.96
N ALA A 115 2.49 7.52 5.65
CA ALA A 115 2.04 8.88 5.81
C ALA A 115 2.76 9.53 6.99
N SER A 116 3.33 10.71 6.80
CA SER A 116 3.87 11.55 7.88
C SER A 116 3.38 12.98 7.74
N GLU A 117 3.40 13.74 8.83
CA GLU A 117 3.16 15.17 8.82
C GLU A 117 4.41 15.92 9.31
N ASP A 118 4.68 17.09 8.70
CA ASP A 118 5.83 17.91 9.09
C ASP A 118 5.49 18.86 10.25
N ILE A 119 4.24 19.28 10.28
CA ILE A 119 3.71 20.20 11.31
C ILE A 119 2.40 19.63 11.83
N GLU A 120 2.33 19.39 13.13
CA GLU A 120 1.15 18.88 13.81
C GLU A 120 -0.13 19.64 13.41
N GLY A 121 -1.16 18.88 13.03
CA GLY A 121 -2.46 19.42 12.63
C GLY A 121 -2.52 20.08 11.25
N LYS A 122 -1.43 20.08 10.47
CA LYS A 122 -1.44 20.54 9.06
C LYS A 122 -1.87 19.45 8.09
N GLY A 123 -1.81 18.20 8.53
CA GLY A 123 -2.08 17.03 7.73
C GLY A 123 -0.79 16.38 7.24
N GLY A 124 -0.91 15.29 6.50
CA GLY A 124 0.24 14.52 6.07
C GLY A 124 0.26 14.22 4.59
N ASN A 125 1.41 13.75 4.13
CA ASN A 125 1.60 13.22 2.79
C ASN A 125 2.45 11.95 2.84
N THR A 126 2.59 11.28 1.71
CA THR A 126 3.40 10.07 1.58
C THR A 126 4.88 10.39 1.71
N THR A 127 5.57 9.61 2.52
CA THR A 127 6.99 9.69 2.80
C THR A 127 7.63 8.36 2.46
N ILE A 128 8.81 8.41 1.87
CA ILE A 128 9.66 7.26 1.57
C ILE A 128 10.90 7.37 2.43
N SER A 129 11.22 6.30 3.17
CA SER A 129 12.43 6.19 3.96
C SER A 129 13.13 4.87 3.69
N ARG A 130 14.42 4.79 4.01
CA ARG A 130 15.16 3.55 4.10
C ARG A 130 15.73 3.36 5.50
N ALA A 131 16.00 2.12 5.85
CA ALA A 131 16.64 1.75 7.11
C ALA A 131 17.42 0.45 6.94
N ILE A 132 18.34 0.17 7.85
CA ILE A 132 19.04 -1.12 7.94
C ILE A 132 18.23 -2.04 8.87
N LEU A 133 17.92 -3.24 8.40
CA LEU A 133 17.30 -4.27 9.23
C LEU A 133 18.40 -5.04 9.97
N ASN A 134 18.53 -4.82 11.26
CA ASN A 134 19.47 -5.54 12.14
C ASN A 134 18.69 -6.35 13.18
N GLY A 135 18.58 -7.67 12.94
CA GLY A 135 17.72 -8.55 13.74
C GLY A 135 16.24 -8.10 13.68
N ASP A 136 15.69 -7.73 14.83
CA ASP A 136 14.30 -7.24 14.93
C ASP A 136 14.25 -5.69 15.08
N THR A 137 15.28 -4.96 14.63
CA THR A 137 15.37 -3.50 14.79
C THR A 137 15.71 -2.81 13.47
N LEU A 138 15.02 -1.72 13.19
CA LEU A 138 15.37 -0.79 12.11
C LEU A 138 16.35 0.25 12.64
N GLU A 139 17.50 0.31 12.04
CA GLU A 139 18.59 1.25 12.38
C GLU A 139 18.81 2.23 11.23
N GLU A 140 19.41 3.37 11.52
CA GLU A 140 19.78 4.38 10.53
C GLU A 140 18.62 4.82 9.62
N LEU A 141 17.43 5.02 10.21
CA LEU A 141 16.26 5.47 9.45
C LEU A 141 16.53 6.84 8.80
N GLU A 142 16.47 6.87 7.48
CA GLU A 142 16.69 8.05 6.65
C GLU A 142 15.50 8.34 5.75
N VAL A 143 15.01 9.59 5.74
CA VAL A 143 13.98 10.04 4.82
C VAL A 143 14.59 10.36 3.46
N LEU A 144 14.16 9.65 2.41
CA LEU A 144 14.62 9.83 1.04
C LEU A 144 13.74 10.79 0.23
N TYR A 145 12.44 10.76 0.49
CA TYR A 145 11.48 11.63 -0.18
C TYR A 145 10.27 11.91 0.71
N LYS A 146 9.81 13.15 0.70
CA LYS A 146 8.57 13.57 1.36
C LYS A 146 7.70 14.32 0.35
N GLY A 147 6.48 13.81 0.13
CA GLY A 147 5.50 14.49 -0.71
C GLY A 147 5.01 15.79 -0.11
N THR A 148 4.88 16.84 -0.92
CA THR A 148 4.38 18.15 -0.51
C THR A 148 3.39 18.72 -1.53
N PRO A 149 2.42 19.56 -1.10
CA PRO A 149 2.14 19.97 0.29
C PRO A 149 1.45 18.88 1.11
N ASP A 150 1.50 19.01 2.41
CA ASP A 150 0.69 18.20 3.32
C ASP A 150 -0.81 18.48 3.14
N SER A 151 -1.63 17.49 3.43
CA SER A 151 -3.09 17.59 3.28
C SER A 151 -3.80 16.92 4.45
N ARG A 152 -4.83 17.58 4.96
CA ARG A 152 -5.72 17.01 5.99
C ARG A 152 -6.68 15.95 5.43
N LYS A 153 -6.74 15.78 4.11
CA LYS A 153 -7.57 14.75 3.49
C LYS A 153 -6.97 13.37 3.77
N GLY A 154 -7.79 12.48 4.29
CA GLY A 154 -7.38 11.12 4.68
C GLY A 154 -7.43 10.10 3.56
N GLN A 155 -7.24 10.48 2.29
CA GLN A 155 -7.42 9.60 1.15
C GLN A 155 -6.30 9.73 0.11
N HIS A 156 -6.15 8.68 -0.69
CA HIS A 156 -5.28 8.60 -1.86
C HIS A 156 -3.81 8.90 -1.55
N PHE A 157 -3.20 8.09 -0.71
CA PHE A 157 -1.77 8.20 -0.39
C PHE A 157 -0.88 7.51 -1.43
N GLY A 158 -1.43 6.60 -2.28
CA GLY A 158 -0.62 5.71 -3.10
C GLY A 158 0.22 4.79 -2.24
N GLY A 159 1.54 4.91 -2.32
CA GLY A 159 2.49 4.31 -1.38
C GLY A 159 3.15 3.02 -1.86
N ARG A 160 2.74 2.41 -2.97
CA ARG A 160 3.40 1.21 -3.47
C ARG A 160 4.78 1.53 -4.02
N MET A 161 5.74 0.64 -3.76
CA MET A 161 7.15 0.77 -4.17
C MET A 161 7.61 -0.45 -4.96
N VAL A 162 8.55 -0.25 -5.88
CA VAL A 162 9.23 -1.35 -6.59
C VAL A 162 10.58 -0.88 -7.13
N PHE A 163 11.59 -1.75 -7.10
CA PHE A 163 12.86 -1.52 -7.77
C PHE A 163 12.84 -2.00 -9.22
N ASP A 164 13.45 -1.24 -10.12
CA ASP A 164 13.73 -1.69 -11.48
C ASP A 164 15.04 -2.51 -11.56
N ASN A 165 15.46 -2.84 -12.80
CA ASN A 165 16.68 -3.63 -13.01
C ASN A 165 17.98 -2.85 -12.79
N GLU A 166 17.90 -1.52 -12.69
CA GLU A 166 19.04 -0.60 -12.49
C GLU A 166 19.11 -0.10 -11.05
N ASN A 167 18.30 -0.71 -10.14
CA ASN A 167 18.17 -0.36 -8.73
C ASN A 167 17.60 1.05 -8.51
N TYR A 168 16.84 1.60 -9.45
CA TYR A 168 16.04 2.79 -9.16
C TYR A 168 14.76 2.38 -8.43
N LEU A 169 14.43 3.14 -7.40
CA LEU A 169 13.17 2.98 -6.66
C LEU A 169 12.07 3.78 -7.33
N PHE A 170 11.05 3.08 -7.81
CA PHE A 170 9.78 3.66 -8.23
C PHE A 170 8.79 3.64 -7.07
N PHE A 171 8.03 4.72 -6.91
CA PHE A 171 6.97 4.77 -5.91
C PHE A 171 5.82 5.67 -6.37
N SER A 172 4.67 5.50 -5.74
CA SER A 172 3.45 6.27 -6.05
C SER A 172 3.06 7.20 -4.92
N ILE A 173 2.52 8.36 -5.29
CA ILE A 173 1.73 9.22 -4.39
C ILE A 173 0.40 9.48 -5.07
N GLY A 174 -0.71 9.16 -4.41
CA GLY A 174 -2.05 9.43 -4.93
C GLY A 174 -2.40 10.91 -4.96
N ASP A 175 -3.50 11.28 -5.60
CA ASP A 175 -3.93 12.68 -5.82
C ASP A 175 -4.31 13.44 -4.55
N ARG A 176 -4.19 12.80 -3.37
CA ARG A 176 -4.55 13.37 -2.06
C ARG A 176 -5.97 13.94 -2.03
N GLY A 177 -6.90 13.34 -2.82
CA GLY A 177 -8.29 13.77 -2.92
C GLY A 177 -8.51 15.10 -3.65
N ASN A 178 -7.57 15.55 -4.48
CA ASN A 178 -7.67 16.74 -5.31
C ASN A 178 -7.46 16.39 -6.79
N ARG A 179 -8.28 15.45 -7.28
CA ARG A 179 -8.17 14.81 -8.59
C ARG A 179 -8.17 15.77 -9.78
N ASN A 180 -8.77 16.94 -9.63
CA ASN A 180 -8.91 17.91 -10.75
C ASN A 180 -7.66 18.80 -10.90
N VAL A 181 -6.76 18.81 -9.92
CA VAL A 181 -5.57 19.65 -9.90
C VAL A 181 -4.30 18.83 -9.77
N ASN A 182 -4.15 18.12 -8.64
CA ASN A 182 -2.88 17.50 -8.28
C ASN A 182 -2.31 16.57 -9.36
N PRO A 183 -3.08 15.69 -10.05
CA PRO A 183 -2.51 14.81 -11.05
C PRO A 183 -1.83 15.55 -12.22
N GLN A 184 -2.35 16.73 -12.60
CA GLN A 184 -1.86 17.49 -13.74
C GLN A 184 -0.82 18.56 -13.38
N ASP A 185 -0.74 18.95 -12.11
CA ASP A 185 0.20 19.98 -11.66
C ASP A 185 1.54 19.35 -11.27
N ILE A 186 2.54 19.45 -12.14
CA ILE A 186 3.88 18.89 -11.89
C ILE A 186 4.72 19.70 -10.90
N THR A 187 4.25 20.84 -10.41
CA THR A 187 4.93 21.67 -9.41
C THR A 187 4.72 21.17 -7.97
N ILE A 188 3.72 20.33 -7.76
CA ILE A 188 3.37 19.73 -6.47
C ILE A 188 3.35 18.20 -6.54
N ASP A 189 3.40 17.55 -5.39
CA ASP A 189 3.26 16.11 -5.31
C ASP A 189 1.78 15.69 -5.29
N GLY A 190 1.55 14.46 -5.75
CA GLY A 190 0.24 13.81 -5.75
C GLY A 190 -0.30 13.50 -7.15
N GLY A 191 -0.84 12.27 -7.29
CA GLY A 191 -1.31 11.72 -8.57
C GLY A 191 -0.17 11.45 -9.55
N LYS A 192 0.92 10.85 -9.07
CA LYS A 192 2.14 10.64 -9.87
C LYS A 192 2.88 9.37 -9.48
N ILE A 193 3.68 8.89 -10.41
CA ILE A 193 4.73 7.90 -10.19
C ILE A 193 6.07 8.62 -10.20
N TYR A 194 6.91 8.28 -9.25
CA TYR A 194 8.21 8.88 -9.00
C TYR A 194 9.32 7.87 -9.24
N ARG A 195 10.53 8.37 -9.55
CA ARG A 195 11.75 7.57 -9.64
C ARG A 195 12.91 8.29 -8.96
N ILE A 196 13.54 7.60 -8.01
CA ILE A 196 14.76 8.05 -7.32
C ILE A 196 15.80 6.93 -7.32
N LYS A 197 17.02 7.23 -6.96
CA LYS A 197 18.02 6.21 -6.63
C LYS A 197 17.73 5.61 -5.25
N ASP A 198 18.40 4.52 -4.94
CA ASP A 198 18.37 3.84 -3.65
C ASP A 198 18.79 4.74 -2.46
N ASP A 199 19.58 5.78 -2.72
CA ASP A 199 20.03 6.78 -1.76
C ASP A 199 19.16 8.06 -1.73
N GLY A 200 18.04 8.10 -2.44
CA GLY A 200 17.16 9.27 -2.56
C GLY A 200 17.61 10.30 -3.61
N THR A 201 18.79 10.15 -4.19
CA THR A 201 19.28 11.04 -5.26
C THR A 201 18.38 10.97 -6.48
N ILE A 202 18.02 12.13 -7.04
CA ILE A 202 17.16 12.19 -8.22
C ILE A 202 17.98 11.95 -9.49
N PRO A 203 17.60 10.95 -10.33
CA PRO A 203 18.29 10.68 -11.59
C PRO A 203 18.22 11.87 -12.55
N LYS A 204 19.35 12.24 -13.15
CA LYS A 204 19.43 13.39 -14.08
C LYS A 204 18.65 13.18 -15.38
N ASP A 205 18.38 11.94 -15.71
CA ASP A 205 17.59 11.55 -16.86
C ASP A 205 16.08 11.45 -16.57
N ASN A 206 15.61 11.82 -15.37
CA ASN A 206 14.17 11.97 -15.11
C ASN A 206 13.56 13.02 -16.06
N PRO A 207 12.29 12.83 -16.50
CA PRO A 207 11.71 13.64 -17.56
C PRO A 207 11.65 15.13 -17.22
N PHE A 208 11.50 15.47 -15.94
CA PHE A 208 11.35 16.85 -15.47
C PHE A 208 12.59 17.35 -14.70
N TYR A 209 13.73 16.66 -14.79
CA TYR A 209 14.93 17.01 -14.02
C TYR A 209 15.43 18.43 -14.29
N ASN A 210 15.36 18.87 -15.54
CA ASN A 210 15.84 20.19 -15.98
C ASN A 210 14.74 21.28 -15.96
N ASP A 211 13.51 20.94 -15.59
CA ASP A 211 12.43 21.90 -15.39
C ASP A 211 12.58 22.57 -14.01
N GLY A 212 12.79 23.88 -14.00
CA GLY A 212 13.02 24.64 -12.76
C GLY A 212 11.80 24.71 -11.84
N ASN A 213 10.60 24.47 -12.36
CA ASN A 213 9.35 24.53 -11.60
C ASN A 213 8.81 23.16 -11.20
N ALA A 214 9.17 22.11 -11.92
CA ALA A 214 8.65 20.77 -11.67
C ALA A 214 9.33 20.06 -10.52
N LYS A 215 8.61 19.11 -9.89
CA LYS A 215 9.17 18.13 -8.99
C LYS A 215 10.04 17.16 -9.78
N LYS A 216 11.34 17.22 -9.60
CA LYS A 216 12.33 16.49 -10.42
C LYS A 216 12.25 14.98 -10.32
N ALA A 217 11.68 14.45 -9.22
CA ALA A 217 11.51 13.02 -9.02
C ALA A 217 10.34 12.42 -9.82
N ILE A 218 9.45 13.24 -10.38
CA ILE A 218 8.31 12.78 -11.18
C ILE A 218 8.81 12.00 -12.40
N TYR A 219 8.24 10.80 -12.61
CA TYR A 219 8.51 9.97 -13.77
C TYR A 219 7.31 9.90 -14.72
N SER A 220 6.09 9.81 -14.19
CA SER A 220 4.82 9.87 -14.92
C SER A 220 3.77 10.59 -14.05
N TYR A 221 2.77 11.18 -14.65
CA TYR A 221 1.77 12.00 -13.96
C TYR A 221 0.36 11.72 -14.48
N GLY A 222 -0.67 12.39 -13.97
CA GLY A 222 -2.06 12.17 -14.37
C GLY A 222 -2.79 11.06 -13.60
N HIS A 223 -2.13 10.43 -12.64
CA HIS A 223 -2.66 9.31 -11.85
C HIS A 223 -3.61 9.76 -10.75
N ARG A 224 -4.53 8.87 -10.38
CA ARG A 224 -5.44 9.14 -9.26
C ARG A 224 -4.92 8.53 -7.95
N ASN A 225 -4.85 7.21 -7.84
CA ASN A 225 -4.42 6.53 -6.62
C ASN A 225 -3.82 5.15 -6.94
N PRO A 226 -2.61 5.10 -7.48
CA PRO A 226 -1.92 3.85 -7.73
C PRO A 226 -1.54 3.17 -6.40
N GLN A 227 -2.06 1.96 -6.16
CA GLN A 227 -1.79 1.17 -4.96
C GLN A 227 -1.17 -0.20 -5.27
N GLY A 228 -1.22 -0.66 -6.50
CA GLY A 228 -0.43 -1.79 -6.98
C GLY A 228 0.65 -1.31 -7.94
N MET A 229 1.84 -1.87 -7.79
CA MET A 229 2.98 -1.62 -8.67
C MET A 229 3.87 -2.83 -8.70
N PHE A 230 4.33 -3.22 -9.87
CA PHE A 230 5.29 -4.32 -10.02
C PHE A 230 6.14 -4.13 -11.26
N LYS A 231 7.29 -4.76 -11.26
CA LYS A 231 8.17 -4.85 -12.42
C LYS A 231 7.81 -6.10 -13.21
N HIS A 232 7.39 -5.93 -14.46
CA HIS A 232 7.04 -7.05 -15.32
C HIS A 232 8.27 -7.94 -15.59
N PRO A 233 8.21 -9.25 -15.28
CA PRO A 233 9.41 -10.09 -15.20
C PRO A 233 10.14 -10.27 -16.55
N VAL A 234 9.41 -10.18 -17.67
CA VAL A 234 9.99 -10.37 -19.01
C VAL A 234 10.46 -9.04 -19.63
N SER A 235 9.63 -7.99 -19.54
CA SER A 235 9.93 -6.71 -20.21
C SER A 235 10.72 -5.73 -19.34
N GLY A 236 10.79 -5.93 -18.03
CA GLY A 236 11.37 -4.99 -17.06
C GLY A 236 10.58 -3.70 -16.87
N LYS A 237 9.48 -3.50 -17.60
CA LYS A 237 8.64 -2.32 -17.49
C LYS A 237 7.89 -2.29 -16.16
N ILE A 238 7.69 -1.10 -15.63
CA ILE A 238 6.88 -0.90 -14.43
C ILE A 238 5.40 -0.84 -14.83
N TRP A 239 4.60 -1.63 -14.15
CA TRP A 239 3.15 -1.68 -14.29
C TRP A 239 2.52 -1.22 -12.98
N THR A 240 1.40 -0.52 -13.07
CA THR A 240 0.61 -0.11 -11.91
C THR A 240 -0.86 -0.45 -12.12
N ASN A 241 -1.57 -0.65 -11.02
CA ASN A 241 -3.02 -0.53 -11.02
C ASN A 241 -3.46 0.65 -10.15
N GLU A 242 -4.56 1.26 -10.51
CA GLU A 242 -5.07 2.39 -9.75
C GLU A 242 -6.61 2.43 -9.73
N HIS A 243 -7.13 3.01 -8.64
CA HIS A 243 -8.56 3.23 -8.49
C HIS A 243 -9.02 4.43 -9.30
N GLY A 244 -9.96 4.21 -10.21
CA GLY A 244 -10.69 5.24 -10.91
C GLY A 244 -11.80 5.90 -10.07
N PRO A 245 -12.41 6.99 -10.55
CA PRO A 245 -13.56 7.61 -9.91
C PRO A 245 -14.87 6.93 -10.34
N ARG A 246 -15.59 6.29 -9.42
CA ARG A 246 -16.90 5.64 -9.69
C ARG A 246 -16.85 4.61 -10.83
N GLY A 247 -15.83 3.77 -10.87
CA GLY A 247 -15.44 2.91 -11.97
C GLY A 247 -14.28 3.52 -12.77
N GLY A 248 -13.82 2.81 -13.80
CA GLY A 248 -12.65 3.21 -14.57
C GLY A 248 -11.35 2.97 -13.81
N ASP A 249 -11.29 1.88 -13.02
CA ASP A 249 -10.03 1.37 -12.47
C ASP A 249 -9.13 0.95 -13.64
N GLU A 250 -7.84 1.22 -13.53
CA GLU A 250 -6.90 1.12 -14.64
C GLU A 250 -5.73 0.18 -14.31
N ILE A 251 -5.19 -0.44 -15.36
CA ILE A 251 -3.87 -1.07 -15.33
C ILE A 251 -3.02 -0.32 -16.34
N ASN A 252 -1.94 0.29 -15.87
CA ASN A 252 -1.08 1.16 -16.65
C ASN A 252 0.33 0.60 -16.81
N ILE A 253 0.91 0.73 -18.00
CA ILE A 253 2.34 0.58 -18.25
C ILE A 253 2.97 1.94 -18.11
N ILE A 254 3.86 2.08 -17.14
CA ILE A 254 4.45 3.38 -16.82
C ILE A 254 5.53 3.74 -17.83
N GLU A 255 5.36 4.90 -18.44
CA GLU A 255 6.29 5.45 -19.41
C GLU A 255 6.80 6.83 -18.98
N LYS A 256 8.07 7.08 -19.27
CA LYS A 256 8.78 8.30 -18.92
C LYS A 256 8.11 9.55 -19.49
N GLY A 257 7.72 10.48 -18.62
CA GLY A 257 7.12 11.76 -18.99
C GLY A 257 5.69 11.70 -19.52
N LYS A 258 5.03 10.54 -19.44
CA LYS A 258 3.65 10.37 -19.91
C LYS A 258 2.62 10.72 -18.83
N ASN A 259 1.45 11.13 -19.36
CA ASN A 259 0.22 11.39 -18.61
C ASN A 259 -0.78 10.30 -18.93
#